data_74784d6e735534e54169fdfc76a51cdd
#
_entry.id   74784d6e735534e54169fdfc76a51cdd
#
_cell.length_a   1.000
_cell.length_b   1.000
_cell.length_c   1.000
_cell.angle_alpha   90.00
_cell.angle_beta   90.00
_cell.angle_gamma   90.00
#
_symmetry.space_group_name_H-M   'P 1'
#
loop_
_entity.id
_entity.type
_entity.pdbx_description
1 polymer ?
#
loop_
_entity_poly.entity_id
_entity_poly.type
_entity_poly.pdbx_seq_one_letter_code
_entity_poly.pdbx_strand_id
1 'polypeptide(L)'
;MAAESKTKHIINLILRYTVLILVGFVMVYPLLWMVGATFKSNAEIFSSIGLFTAHPSLDGYKAAMQNYGGTINVWKAMLNTFSYVIPKVVFTMISATITAYGFGRFEFKGRGFLFAVMMATLFLPQVVLNVPQFILFSKLGWVDSKLYLPIIVPTLFATDTYFVFMLVQFLRNVPKELDEAAKIDGCNSVQTLIKVIVPMLSPAITSCALFQFMWSSNDFMGPLLYVNTPAKYPLAIFVKMSMDADAGFQWNRILALSLISIIPSLIVFFMAQ
;
A
#
# COMPACT_ATOMS: atom_id res chain seq x y z
N MET A 1 28.50 5.53 45.02
CA MET A 1 28.66 5.24 43.57
C MET A 1 27.57 4.33 42.98
N ALA A 2 27.26 3.12 43.54
CA ALA A 2 26.26 2.23 42.95
C ALA A 2 24.79 2.74 43.06
N ALA A 3 24.42 3.43 44.12
CA ALA A 3 23.07 4.01 44.30
C ALA A 3 22.82 5.20 43.36
N GLU A 4 23.82 6.06 43.15
CA GLU A 4 23.75 7.21 42.24
C GLU A 4 23.63 6.78 40.76
N SER A 5 24.23 5.66 40.39
CA SER A 5 24.08 5.03 39.08
C SER A 5 22.68 4.50 38.84
N LYS A 6 22.05 3.85 39.85
CA LYS A 6 20.66 3.35 39.75
C LYS A 6 19.65 4.50 39.61
N THR A 7 19.82 5.59 40.38
CA THR A 7 18.91 6.74 40.32
C THR A 7 18.97 7.43 38.96
N LYS A 8 20.17 7.64 38.41
CA LYS A 8 20.35 8.19 37.05
C LYS A 8 19.73 7.28 35.97
N HIS A 9 19.89 5.97 36.12
CA HIS A 9 19.27 5.01 35.19
C HIS A 9 17.74 5.09 35.23
N ILE A 10 17.12 5.15 36.40
CA ILE A 10 15.66 5.27 36.57
C ILE A 10 15.15 6.60 36.00
N ILE A 11 15.84 7.72 36.27
CA ILE A 11 15.48 9.03 35.72
C ILE A 11 15.53 9.02 34.19
N ASN A 12 16.59 8.47 33.60
CA ASN A 12 16.71 8.34 32.13
C ASN A 12 15.59 7.44 31.54
N LEU A 13 15.24 6.38 32.23
CA LEU A 13 14.15 5.48 31.83
C LEU A 13 12.79 6.22 31.84
N ILE A 14 12.49 6.93 32.93
CA ILE A 14 11.28 7.73 33.08
C ILE A 14 11.23 8.80 31.95
N LEU A 15 12.32 9.56 31.79
CA LEU A 15 12.38 10.59 30.75
C LEU A 15 12.14 10.02 29.36
N ARG A 16 12.79 8.88 29.04
CA ARG A 16 12.64 8.19 27.75
C ARG A 16 11.19 7.76 27.52
N TYR A 17 10.55 7.11 28.50
CA TYR A 17 9.16 6.68 28.34
C TYR A 17 8.19 7.85 28.30
N THR A 18 8.43 8.91 29.08
CA THR A 18 7.62 10.13 29.02
C THR A 18 7.67 10.76 27.63
N VAL A 19 8.87 10.90 27.04
CA VAL A 19 9.02 11.42 25.67
C VAL A 19 8.33 10.51 24.65
N LEU A 20 8.51 9.19 24.76
CA LEU A 20 7.87 8.23 23.85
C LEU A 20 6.34 8.27 23.93
N ILE A 21 5.78 8.36 25.14
CA ILE A 21 4.34 8.46 25.35
C ILE A 21 3.79 9.78 24.80
N LEU A 22 4.46 10.89 25.04
CA LEU A 22 4.05 12.20 24.52
C LEU A 22 4.08 12.24 22.99
N VAL A 23 5.16 11.77 22.39
CA VAL A 23 5.28 11.67 20.92
C VAL A 23 4.22 10.73 20.38
N GLY A 24 4.05 9.54 20.99
CA GLY A 24 3.02 8.57 20.60
C GLY A 24 1.61 9.17 20.68
N PHE A 25 1.29 9.90 21.74
CA PHE A 25 0.00 10.56 21.89
C PHE A 25 -0.24 11.61 20.79
N VAL A 26 0.76 12.44 20.50
CA VAL A 26 0.68 13.45 19.44
C VAL A 26 0.45 12.80 18.07
N MET A 27 1.12 11.66 17.80
CA MET A 27 0.95 10.93 16.53
C MET A 27 -0.42 10.24 16.41
N VAL A 28 -0.96 9.73 17.50
CA VAL A 28 -2.24 9.01 17.49
C VAL A 28 -3.44 9.97 17.61
N TYR A 29 -3.23 11.17 18.17
CA TYR A 29 -4.29 12.15 18.40
C TYR A 29 -5.16 12.46 17.15
N PRO A 30 -4.58 12.70 15.95
CA PRO A 30 -5.39 12.97 14.74
C PRO A 30 -6.32 11.80 14.39
N LEU A 31 -5.87 10.56 14.60
CA LEU A 31 -6.69 9.36 14.36
C LEU A 31 -7.83 9.25 15.39
N LEU A 32 -7.52 9.50 16.67
CA LEU A 32 -8.53 9.53 17.72
C LEU A 32 -9.57 10.63 17.47
N TRP A 33 -9.09 11.81 17.04
CA TRP A 33 -9.99 12.90 16.67
C TRP A 33 -10.88 12.54 15.49
N MET A 34 -10.31 11.92 14.46
CA MET A 34 -11.07 11.45 13.30
C MET A 34 -12.16 10.44 13.72
N VAL A 35 -11.83 9.49 14.60
CA VAL A 35 -12.82 8.54 15.15
C VAL A 35 -13.92 9.30 15.91
N GLY A 36 -13.58 10.21 16.80
CA GLY A 36 -14.55 11.02 17.54
C GLY A 36 -15.41 11.89 16.61
N ALA A 37 -14.81 12.47 15.58
CA ALA A 37 -15.49 13.35 14.63
C ALA A 37 -16.52 12.62 13.76
N THR A 38 -16.38 11.32 13.54
CA THR A 38 -17.40 10.54 12.82
C THR A 38 -18.74 10.47 13.54
N PHE A 39 -18.78 10.71 14.85
CA PHE A 39 -20.01 10.74 15.66
C PHE A 39 -20.58 12.13 15.84
N LYS A 40 -19.92 13.20 15.33
CA LYS A 40 -20.36 14.58 15.42
C LYS A 40 -21.29 14.94 14.27
N SER A 41 -22.12 15.96 14.50
CA SER A 41 -22.84 16.63 13.41
C SER A 41 -21.89 17.45 12.53
N ASN A 42 -22.25 17.74 11.27
CA ASN A 42 -21.43 18.56 10.38
C ASN A 42 -21.08 19.94 10.98
N ALA A 43 -22.00 20.56 11.68
CA ALA A 43 -21.76 21.85 12.34
C ALA A 43 -20.77 21.75 13.49
N GLU A 44 -20.82 20.68 14.26
CA GLU A 44 -19.96 20.47 15.43
C GLU A 44 -18.52 20.11 15.05
N ILE A 45 -18.29 19.46 13.90
CA ILE A 45 -16.94 19.08 13.43
C ILE A 45 -16.02 20.31 13.37
N PHE A 46 -16.52 21.47 12.95
CA PHE A 46 -15.72 22.68 12.81
C PHE A 46 -15.78 23.60 14.04
N SER A 47 -16.77 23.44 14.91
CA SER A 47 -16.92 24.27 16.11
C SER A 47 -16.26 23.69 17.35
N SER A 48 -15.90 22.39 17.35
CA SER A 48 -15.38 21.68 18.52
C SER A 48 -14.13 20.86 18.19
N ILE A 49 -13.00 21.20 18.81
CA ILE A 49 -11.73 20.44 18.70
C ILE A 49 -11.75 19.16 19.59
N GLY A 50 -12.70 19.05 20.54
CA GLY A 50 -12.79 17.92 21.47
C GLY A 50 -12.93 16.57 20.78
N LEU A 51 -12.44 15.51 21.43
CA LEU A 51 -12.58 14.13 20.94
C LEU A 51 -14.00 13.61 21.04
N PHE A 52 -14.77 14.09 22.02
CA PHE A 52 -16.12 13.62 22.33
C PHE A 52 -17.16 14.67 21.99
N THR A 53 -18.38 14.20 21.67
CA THR A 53 -19.55 15.04 21.45
C THR A 53 -20.59 14.78 22.54
N ALA A 54 -21.37 15.79 22.87
CA ALA A 54 -22.52 15.66 23.79
C ALA A 54 -23.70 14.91 23.17
N HIS A 55 -23.81 14.95 21.85
CA HIS A 55 -24.90 14.33 21.08
C HIS A 55 -24.36 13.41 19.98
N PRO A 56 -23.86 12.19 20.35
CA PRO A 56 -23.31 11.26 19.36
C PRO A 56 -24.39 10.78 18.38
N SER A 57 -24.07 10.84 17.08
CA SER A 57 -24.92 10.38 15.99
C SER A 57 -24.19 9.38 15.11
N LEU A 58 -24.91 8.42 14.55
CA LEU A 58 -24.43 7.49 13.53
C LEU A 58 -24.80 7.91 12.10
N ASP A 59 -25.29 9.14 11.92
CA ASP A 59 -25.76 9.61 10.62
C ASP A 59 -24.66 9.63 9.57
N GLY A 60 -23.42 9.94 9.95
CA GLY A 60 -22.25 9.83 9.08
C GLY A 60 -22.05 8.41 8.53
N TYR A 61 -22.17 7.39 9.37
CA TYR A 61 -22.07 5.99 8.96
C TYR A 61 -23.27 5.54 8.13
N LYS A 62 -24.50 5.94 8.49
CA LYS A 62 -25.70 5.65 7.68
C LYS A 62 -25.56 6.24 6.28
N ALA A 63 -25.13 7.50 6.18
CA ALA A 63 -24.88 8.15 4.91
C ALA A 63 -23.73 7.50 4.12
N ALA A 64 -22.66 7.03 4.80
CA ALA A 64 -21.54 6.32 4.19
C ALA A 64 -21.95 5.00 3.53
N MET A 65 -22.93 4.30 4.09
CA MET A 65 -23.47 3.03 3.56
C MET A 65 -24.44 3.19 2.40
N GLN A 66 -24.93 4.41 2.13
CA GLN A 66 -25.86 4.65 1.03
C GLN A 66 -25.19 4.52 -0.34
N ASN A 67 -25.99 4.15 -1.35
CA ASN A 67 -25.54 4.13 -2.72
C ASN A 67 -25.29 5.56 -3.22
N TYR A 68 -24.14 5.76 -3.87
CA TYR A 68 -23.83 6.97 -4.59
C TYR A 68 -24.26 6.82 -6.06
N GLY A 69 -25.04 7.80 -6.55
CA GLY A 69 -25.55 7.76 -7.93
C GLY A 69 -26.38 6.51 -8.27
N GLY A 70 -26.93 5.81 -7.27
CA GLY A 70 -27.73 4.59 -7.46
C GLY A 70 -26.93 3.34 -7.88
N THR A 71 -25.62 3.43 -8.11
CA THR A 71 -24.84 2.37 -8.77
C THR A 71 -23.77 1.73 -7.91
N ILE A 72 -23.21 2.47 -6.93
CA ILE A 72 -22.07 2.02 -6.14
C ILE A 72 -22.23 2.42 -4.67
N ASN A 73 -21.81 1.52 -3.78
CA ASN A 73 -21.68 1.76 -2.34
C ASN A 73 -20.27 1.42 -1.86
N VAL A 74 -19.97 1.70 -0.59
CA VAL A 74 -18.65 1.47 0.01
C VAL A 74 -18.17 0.03 -0.12
N TRP A 75 -19.06 -0.95 0.03
CA TRP A 75 -18.69 -2.37 -0.06
C TRP A 75 -18.31 -2.78 -1.48
N LYS A 76 -19.05 -2.31 -2.47
CA LYS A 76 -18.73 -2.55 -3.87
C LYS A 76 -17.42 -1.85 -4.26
N ALA A 77 -17.22 -0.61 -3.80
CA ALA A 77 -15.98 0.12 -4.02
C ALA A 77 -14.77 -0.59 -3.38
N MET A 78 -14.96 -1.18 -2.18
CA MET A 78 -13.95 -1.98 -1.51
C MET A 78 -13.63 -3.26 -2.29
N LEU A 79 -14.64 -4.00 -2.76
CA LEU A 79 -14.45 -5.17 -3.62
C LEU A 79 -13.73 -4.81 -4.93
N ASN A 80 -14.09 -3.69 -5.55
CA ASN A 80 -13.41 -3.17 -6.73
C ASN A 80 -11.91 -2.91 -6.44
N THR A 81 -11.58 -2.34 -5.27
CA THR A 81 -10.20 -2.13 -4.85
C THR A 81 -9.45 -3.47 -4.76
N PHE A 82 -9.99 -4.44 -4.03
CA PHE A 82 -9.32 -5.73 -3.88
C PHE A 82 -9.21 -6.52 -5.17
N SER A 83 -10.13 -6.34 -6.11
CA SER A 83 -10.10 -7.03 -7.40
C SER A 83 -8.89 -6.67 -8.26
N TYR A 84 -8.27 -5.50 -8.07
CA TYR A 84 -7.01 -5.17 -8.73
C TYR A 84 -5.80 -5.20 -7.80
N VAL A 85 -5.95 -4.84 -6.52
CA VAL A 85 -4.83 -4.79 -5.58
C VAL A 85 -4.23 -6.18 -5.36
N ILE A 86 -5.07 -7.19 -5.13
CA ILE A 86 -4.59 -8.55 -4.87
C ILE A 86 -3.80 -9.11 -6.08
N PRO A 87 -4.34 -9.13 -7.31
CA PRO A 87 -3.56 -9.56 -8.48
C PRO A 87 -2.30 -8.74 -8.69
N LYS A 88 -2.37 -7.42 -8.51
CA LYS A 88 -1.21 -6.53 -8.64
C LYS A 88 -0.09 -6.91 -7.67
N VAL A 89 -0.41 -7.14 -6.39
CA VAL A 89 0.58 -7.58 -5.38
C VAL A 89 1.20 -8.92 -5.77
N VAL A 90 0.38 -9.90 -6.12
CA VAL A 90 0.86 -11.24 -6.49
C VAL A 90 1.79 -11.19 -7.71
N PHE A 91 1.37 -10.50 -8.76
CA PHE A 91 2.16 -10.41 -9.99
C PHE A 91 3.44 -9.58 -9.79
N THR A 92 3.39 -8.49 -9.03
CA THR A 92 4.60 -7.74 -8.65
C THR A 92 5.58 -8.64 -7.89
N MET A 93 5.11 -9.41 -6.90
CA MET A 93 6.02 -10.27 -6.12
C MET A 93 6.65 -11.37 -6.97
N ILE A 94 5.87 -11.99 -7.85
CA ILE A 94 6.38 -13.03 -8.77
C ILE A 94 7.43 -12.42 -9.72
N SER A 95 7.07 -11.35 -10.43
CA SER A 95 7.94 -10.74 -11.44
C SER A 95 9.19 -10.11 -10.84
N ALA A 96 9.05 -9.41 -9.70
CA ALA A 96 10.16 -8.81 -8.98
C ALA A 96 11.12 -9.87 -8.42
N THR A 97 10.61 -10.98 -7.88
CA THR A 97 11.43 -12.07 -7.34
C THR A 97 12.23 -12.76 -8.44
N ILE A 98 11.60 -13.09 -9.58
CA ILE A 98 12.29 -13.68 -10.73
C ILE A 98 13.37 -12.74 -11.26
N THR A 99 13.05 -11.46 -11.43
CA THR A 99 13.97 -10.44 -11.92
C THR A 99 15.11 -10.22 -10.94
N ALA A 100 14.83 -10.14 -9.64
CA ALA A 100 15.85 -10.01 -8.60
C ALA A 100 16.79 -11.22 -8.56
N TYR A 101 16.25 -12.43 -8.74
CA TYR A 101 17.08 -13.65 -8.85
C TYR A 101 18.00 -13.59 -10.07
N GLY A 102 17.47 -13.13 -11.23
CA GLY A 102 18.27 -12.91 -12.44
C GLY A 102 19.43 -11.95 -12.20
N PHE A 103 19.16 -10.79 -11.63
CA PHE A 103 20.21 -9.80 -11.30
C PHE A 103 21.10 -10.21 -10.14
N GLY A 104 20.62 -11.00 -9.19
CA GLY A 104 21.36 -11.37 -7.99
C GLY A 104 22.32 -12.55 -8.18
N ARG A 105 21.94 -13.54 -9.00
CA ARG A 105 22.63 -14.84 -9.09
C ARG A 105 23.30 -15.13 -10.44
N PHE A 106 22.78 -14.57 -11.52
CA PHE A 106 23.32 -14.84 -12.85
C PHE A 106 24.32 -13.78 -13.30
N GLU A 107 25.36 -14.22 -13.97
CA GLU A 107 26.31 -13.35 -14.65
C GLU A 107 26.02 -13.37 -16.16
N PHE A 108 25.70 -12.21 -16.73
CA PHE A 108 25.43 -12.04 -18.14
C PHE A 108 25.98 -10.71 -18.65
N LYS A 109 26.25 -10.64 -19.94
CA LYS A 109 26.78 -9.43 -20.58
C LYS A 109 25.77 -8.28 -20.44
N GLY A 110 26.22 -7.12 -19.97
CA GLY A 110 25.35 -5.94 -19.81
C GLY A 110 24.57 -5.90 -18.48
N ARG A 111 24.72 -6.87 -17.56
CA ARG A 111 24.03 -6.91 -16.26
C ARG A 111 24.12 -5.57 -15.50
N GLY A 112 25.34 -5.02 -15.38
CA GLY A 112 25.55 -3.75 -14.65
C GLY A 112 24.84 -2.57 -15.32
N PHE A 113 24.90 -2.51 -16.63
CA PHE A 113 24.24 -1.46 -17.41
C PHE A 113 22.70 -1.56 -17.29
N LEU A 114 22.13 -2.76 -17.46
CA LEU A 114 20.68 -2.96 -17.34
C LEU A 114 20.20 -2.68 -15.91
N PHE A 115 20.98 -3.08 -14.90
CA PHE A 115 20.66 -2.75 -13.50
C PHE A 115 20.70 -1.24 -13.26
N ALA A 116 21.71 -0.53 -13.81
CA ALA A 116 21.79 0.93 -13.71
C ALA A 116 20.64 1.63 -14.41
N VAL A 117 20.23 1.17 -15.60
CA VAL A 117 19.04 1.70 -16.31
C VAL A 117 17.77 1.45 -15.48
N MET A 118 17.58 0.25 -14.94
CA MET A 118 16.47 -0.06 -14.05
C MET A 118 16.45 0.88 -12.84
N MET A 119 17.60 1.10 -12.20
CA MET A 119 17.71 2.04 -11.07
C MET A 119 17.39 3.48 -11.47
N ALA A 120 17.81 3.90 -12.66
CA ALA A 120 17.49 5.23 -13.17
C ALA A 120 15.97 5.46 -13.34
N THR A 121 15.20 4.41 -13.63
CA THR A 121 13.74 4.53 -13.74
C THR A 121 13.05 4.90 -12.41
N LEU A 122 13.67 4.61 -11.26
CA LEU A 122 13.14 5.01 -9.96
C LEU A 122 13.10 6.53 -9.76
N PHE A 123 13.92 7.27 -10.49
CA PHE A 123 13.98 8.74 -10.41
C PHE A 123 13.05 9.42 -11.43
N LEU A 124 12.39 8.64 -12.31
CA LEU A 124 11.44 9.21 -13.26
C LEU A 124 10.13 9.54 -12.54
N PRO A 125 9.66 10.81 -12.58
CA PRO A 125 8.37 11.17 -12.03
C PRO A 125 7.24 10.43 -12.76
N GLN A 126 6.43 9.69 -12.02
CA GLN A 126 5.31 8.92 -12.57
C GLN A 126 4.35 9.78 -13.42
N VAL A 127 4.16 11.04 -13.02
CA VAL A 127 3.27 11.98 -13.73
C VAL A 127 3.66 12.17 -15.20
N VAL A 128 4.97 12.14 -15.53
CA VAL A 128 5.46 12.27 -16.90
C VAL A 128 5.06 11.07 -17.76
N LEU A 129 4.94 9.91 -17.16
CA LEU A 129 4.58 8.67 -17.85
C LEU A 129 3.07 8.49 -18.01
N ASN A 130 2.25 9.20 -17.25
CA ASN A 130 0.79 9.03 -17.24
C ASN A 130 0.16 9.23 -18.62
N VAL A 131 0.53 10.28 -19.35
CA VAL A 131 -0.05 10.58 -20.67
C VAL A 131 0.36 9.55 -21.72
N PRO A 132 1.66 9.22 -21.90
CA PRO A 132 2.07 8.16 -22.84
C PRO A 132 1.44 6.80 -22.53
N GLN A 133 1.37 6.43 -21.24
CA GLN A 133 0.75 5.17 -20.81
C GLN A 133 -0.76 5.16 -21.09
N PHE A 134 -1.47 6.26 -20.84
CA PHE A 134 -2.88 6.37 -21.15
C PHE A 134 -3.15 6.17 -22.65
N ILE A 135 -2.37 6.82 -23.51
CA ILE A 135 -2.49 6.69 -24.97
C ILE A 135 -2.26 5.23 -25.39
N LEU A 136 -1.22 4.58 -24.85
CA LEU A 136 -0.93 3.17 -25.14
C LEU A 136 -2.09 2.27 -24.73
N PHE A 137 -2.54 2.36 -23.47
CA PHE A 137 -3.59 1.49 -22.95
C PHE A 137 -4.97 1.78 -23.58
N SER A 138 -5.23 3.03 -23.99
CA SER A 138 -6.41 3.37 -24.75
C SER A 138 -6.41 2.71 -26.13
N LYS A 139 -5.28 2.74 -26.85
CA LYS A 139 -5.13 2.04 -28.14
C LYS A 139 -5.27 0.53 -28.02
N LEU A 140 -4.86 -0.06 -26.88
CA LEU A 140 -5.02 -1.48 -26.60
C LEU A 140 -6.45 -1.85 -26.17
N GLY A 141 -7.35 -0.88 -25.97
CA GLY A 141 -8.69 -1.12 -25.48
C GLY A 141 -8.76 -1.55 -23.99
N TRP A 142 -7.72 -1.24 -23.22
CA TRP A 142 -7.61 -1.65 -21.82
C TRP A 142 -8.28 -0.66 -20.84
N VAL A 143 -8.45 0.60 -21.26
CA VAL A 143 -9.10 1.65 -20.46
C VAL A 143 -10.53 1.22 -20.15
N ASP A 144 -10.95 1.41 -18.92
CA ASP A 144 -12.26 1.01 -18.37
C ASP A 144 -12.56 -0.49 -18.47
N SER A 145 -11.51 -1.34 -18.53
CA SER A 145 -11.69 -2.80 -18.52
C SER A 145 -12.25 -3.29 -17.18
N LYS A 146 -12.98 -4.41 -17.20
CA LYS A 146 -13.51 -5.05 -15.98
C LYS A 146 -12.40 -5.61 -15.08
N LEU A 147 -11.25 -5.93 -15.66
CA LEU A 147 -10.11 -6.56 -14.99
C LEU A 147 -9.02 -5.55 -14.61
N TYR A 148 -9.27 -4.24 -14.76
CA TYR A 148 -8.27 -3.19 -14.47
C TYR A 148 -6.91 -3.44 -15.14
N LEU A 149 -6.93 -3.88 -16.40
CA LEU A 149 -5.75 -4.31 -17.17
C LEU A 149 -4.60 -3.28 -17.15
N PRO A 150 -4.83 -1.96 -17.31
CA PRO A 150 -3.76 -0.97 -17.26
C PRO A 150 -3.01 -0.94 -15.92
N ILE A 151 -3.67 -1.34 -14.84
CA ILE A 151 -3.11 -1.31 -13.48
C ILE A 151 -2.40 -2.63 -13.14
N ILE A 152 -2.91 -3.76 -13.67
CA ILE A 152 -2.43 -5.10 -13.31
C ILE A 152 -1.34 -5.60 -14.28
N VAL A 153 -1.59 -5.53 -15.59
CA VAL A 153 -0.73 -6.19 -16.58
C VAL A 153 0.73 -5.69 -16.58
N PRO A 154 1.02 -4.38 -16.43
CA PRO A 154 2.40 -3.91 -16.36
C PRO A 154 3.22 -4.58 -15.26
N THR A 155 2.61 -4.94 -14.14
CA THR A 155 3.34 -5.52 -13.00
C THR A 155 3.87 -6.93 -13.27
N LEU A 156 3.35 -7.63 -14.29
CA LEU A 156 3.90 -8.90 -14.76
C LEU A 156 5.31 -8.76 -15.36
N PHE A 157 5.70 -7.55 -15.77
CA PHE A 157 6.97 -7.25 -16.42
C PHE A 157 7.95 -6.53 -15.49
N ALA A 158 7.81 -6.71 -14.18
CA ALA A 158 8.67 -6.11 -13.15
C ALA A 158 8.80 -4.58 -13.25
N THR A 159 7.75 -3.90 -13.68
CA THR A 159 7.72 -2.43 -13.79
C THR A 159 7.84 -1.72 -12.45
N ASP A 160 7.48 -2.38 -11.36
CA ASP A 160 7.67 -1.90 -9.99
C ASP A 160 9.12 -2.14 -9.54
N THR A 161 10.08 -1.43 -10.18
CA THR A 161 11.53 -1.61 -10.03
C THR A 161 12.03 -1.43 -8.60
N TYR A 162 11.31 -0.70 -7.76
CA TYR A 162 11.60 -0.55 -6.34
C TYR A 162 11.66 -1.92 -5.61
N PHE A 163 10.70 -2.81 -5.87
CA PHE A 163 10.67 -4.13 -5.25
C PHE A 163 11.74 -5.06 -5.80
N VAL A 164 12.06 -4.94 -7.09
CA VAL A 164 13.21 -5.64 -7.67
C VAL A 164 14.49 -5.24 -6.94
N PHE A 165 14.71 -3.94 -6.76
CA PHE A 165 15.87 -3.42 -6.03
C PHE A 165 15.91 -3.95 -4.59
N MET A 166 14.81 -3.84 -3.85
CA MET A 166 14.75 -4.36 -2.47
C MET A 166 15.13 -5.83 -2.40
N LEU A 167 14.53 -6.66 -3.24
CA LEU A 167 14.79 -8.10 -3.25
C LEU A 167 16.22 -8.43 -3.66
N VAL A 168 16.83 -7.68 -4.60
CA VAL A 168 18.26 -7.82 -4.93
C VAL A 168 19.13 -7.52 -3.71
N GLN A 169 18.83 -6.47 -2.92
CA GLN A 169 19.60 -6.14 -1.71
C GLN A 169 19.49 -7.26 -0.66
N PHE A 170 18.30 -7.80 -0.43
CA PHE A 170 18.11 -8.92 0.49
C PHE A 170 18.85 -10.18 -0.02
N LEU A 171 18.76 -10.46 -1.31
CA LEU A 171 19.42 -11.64 -1.92
C LEU A 171 20.94 -11.60 -1.79
N ARG A 172 21.55 -10.40 -1.73
CA ARG A 172 23.00 -10.25 -1.49
C ARG A 172 23.44 -10.78 -0.13
N ASN A 173 22.54 -10.79 0.86
CA ASN A 173 22.82 -11.35 2.19
C ASN A 173 22.63 -12.87 2.28
N VAL A 174 22.06 -13.49 1.24
CA VAL A 174 21.91 -14.95 1.16
C VAL A 174 23.19 -15.55 0.59
N PRO A 175 23.88 -16.45 1.30
CA PRO A 175 25.12 -17.07 0.84
C PRO A 175 24.95 -17.80 -0.50
N LYS A 176 25.94 -17.67 -1.39
CA LYS A 176 25.90 -18.33 -2.72
C LYS A 176 26.13 -19.84 -2.63
N GLU A 177 26.73 -20.30 -1.56
CA GLU A 177 26.98 -21.70 -1.25
C GLU A 177 25.68 -22.52 -1.21
N LEU A 178 24.54 -21.89 -0.88
CA LEU A 178 23.23 -22.52 -0.93
C LEU A 178 22.79 -22.84 -2.37
N ASP A 179 23.11 -21.96 -3.32
CA ASP A 179 22.84 -22.21 -4.73
C ASP A 179 23.73 -23.36 -5.27
N GLU A 180 25.00 -23.43 -4.80
CA GLU A 180 25.95 -24.49 -5.16
C GLU A 180 25.53 -25.85 -4.59
N ALA A 181 25.12 -25.88 -3.31
CA ALA A 181 24.58 -27.07 -2.68
C ALA A 181 23.34 -27.60 -3.41
N ALA A 182 22.41 -26.70 -3.75
CA ALA A 182 21.23 -27.07 -4.52
C ALA A 182 21.56 -27.66 -5.90
N LYS A 183 22.62 -27.17 -6.56
CA LYS A 183 23.10 -27.76 -7.83
C LYS A 183 23.70 -29.15 -7.63
N ILE A 184 24.46 -29.37 -6.55
CA ILE A 184 25.01 -30.69 -6.20
C ILE A 184 23.86 -31.69 -5.95
N ASP A 185 22.76 -31.22 -5.32
CA ASP A 185 21.53 -32.00 -5.11
C ASP A 185 20.69 -32.19 -6.39
N GLY A 186 21.18 -31.74 -7.56
CA GLY A 186 20.53 -31.93 -8.85
C GLY A 186 19.40 -30.92 -9.16
N CYS A 187 19.27 -29.84 -8.39
CA CYS A 187 18.28 -28.80 -8.68
C CYS A 187 18.69 -27.96 -9.91
N ASN A 188 17.73 -27.73 -10.81
CA ASN A 188 17.87 -26.71 -11.85
C ASN A 188 17.61 -25.30 -11.26
N SER A 189 17.90 -24.23 -12.03
CA SER A 189 17.78 -22.84 -11.56
C SER A 189 16.37 -22.47 -11.07
N VAL A 190 15.32 -22.99 -11.69
CA VAL A 190 13.94 -22.74 -11.26
C VAL A 190 13.64 -23.47 -9.94
N GLN A 191 14.11 -24.71 -9.81
CA GLN A 191 13.98 -25.46 -8.56
C GLN A 191 14.76 -24.82 -7.42
N THR A 192 15.97 -24.34 -7.69
CA THR A 192 16.78 -23.58 -6.73
C THR A 192 16.05 -22.32 -6.29
N LEU A 193 15.49 -21.55 -7.24
CA LEU A 193 14.69 -20.36 -6.91
C LEU A 193 13.53 -20.72 -5.98
N ILE A 194 12.71 -21.71 -6.35
CA ILE A 194 11.46 -22.01 -5.63
C ILE A 194 11.73 -22.71 -4.29
N LYS A 195 12.66 -23.68 -4.26
CA LYS A 195 12.87 -24.53 -3.09
C LYS A 195 13.87 -23.96 -2.06
N VAL A 196 14.78 -23.10 -2.51
CA VAL A 196 15.87 -22.56 -1.65
C VAL A 196 15.73 -21.05 -1.50
N ILE A 197 15.74 -20.31 -2.59
CA ILE A 197 15.84 -18.83 -2.54
C ILE A 197 14.54 -18.20 -2.06
N VAL A 198 13.37 -18.59 -2.58
CA VAL A 198 12.07 -18.01 -2.17
C VAL A 198 11.80 -18.22 -0.69
N PRO A 199 12.00 -19.41 -0.09
CA PRO A 199 11.89 -19.58 1.36
C PRO A 199 12.84 -18.67 2.16
N MET A 200 14.09 -18.52 1.74
CA MET A 200 15.06 -17.64 2.39
C MET A 200 14.71 -16.17 2.27
N LEU A 201 14.12 -15.76 1.15
CA LEU A 201 13.64 -14.39 0.90
C LEU A 201 12.23 -14.14 1.45
N SER A 202 11.56 -15.12 2.03
CA SER A 202 10.16 -15.01 2.48
C SER A 202 9.91 -13.77 3.35
N PRO A 203 10.74 -13.41 4.34
CA PRO A 203 10.53 -12.18 5.12
C PRO A 203 10.59 -10.90 4.28
N ALA A 204 11.52 -10.86 3.31
CA ALA A 204 11.67 -9.73 2.40
C ALA A 204 10.49 -9.65 1.42
N ILE A 205 10.06 -10.78 0.85
CA ILE A 205 8.91 -10.87 -0.05
C ILE A 205 7.63 -10.43 0.69
N THR A 206 7.44 -10.87 1.94
CA THR A 206 6.30 -10.45 2.76
C THR A 206 6.31 -8.95 3.01
N SER A 207 7.47 -8.37 3.34
CA SER A 207 7.60 -6.92 3.53
C SER A 207 7.30 -6.15 2.22
N CYS A 208 7.83 -6.61 1.08
CA CYS A 208 7.56 -6.03 -0.22
C CYS A 208 6.06 -6.13 -0.57
N ALA A 209 5.43 -7.28 -0.32
CA ALA A 209 4.01 -7.50 -0.56
C ALA A 209 3.13 -6.57 0.29
N LEU A 210 3.51 -6.35 1.56
CA LEU A 210 2.83 -5.42 2.45
C LEU A 210 2.92 -3.97 1.91
N PHE A 211 4.12 -3.52 1.52
CA PHE A 211 4.28 -2.19 0.93
C PHE A 211 3.48 -2.03 -0.37
N GLN A 212 3.55 -3.02 -1.27
CA GLN A 212 2.79 -2.99 -2.52
C GLN A 212 1.28 -2.96 -2.27
N PHE A 213 0.80 -3.72 -1.28
CA PHE A 213 -0.60 -3.69 -0.88
C PHE A 213 -1.01 -2.31 -0.38
N MET A 214 -0.23 -1.72 0.54
CA MET A 214 -0.53 -0.40 1.10
C MET A 214 -0.51 0.69 0.02
N TRP A 215 0.49 0.71 -0.87
CA TRP A 215 0.57 1.70 -1.96
C TRP A 215 -0.57 1.54 -2.95
N SER A 216 -0.87 0.30 -3.35
CA SER A 216 -1.94 0.03 -4.33
C SER A 216 -3.33 0.28 -3.78
N SER A 217 -3.57 0.00 -2.49
CA SER A 217 -4.87 0.26 -1.84
C SER A 217 -5.17 1.75 -1.70
N ASN A 218 -4.13 2.58 -1.59
CA ASN A 218 -4.25 4.03 -1.49
C ASN A 218 -4.03 4.75 -2.85
N ASP A 219 -3.82 3.99 -3.93
CA ASP A 219 -3.63 4.58 -5.26
C ASP A 219 -4.93 5.22 -5.74
N PHE A 220 -4.89 6.53 -5.92
CA PHE A 220 -5.98 7.32 -6.46
C PHE A 220 -5.77 7.61 -7.95
N MET A 221 -4.51 7.91 -8.33
CA MET A 221 -4.21 8.43 -9.67
C MET A 221 -4.36 7.37 -10.76
N GLY A 222 -3.90 6.14 -10.51
CA GLY A 222 -4.03 5.04 -11.47
C GLY A 222 -5.50 4.77 -11.83
N PRO A 223 -6.36 4.47 -10.85
CA PRO A 223 -7.78 4.30 -11.14
C PRO A 223 -8.46 5.53 -11.72
N LEU A 224 -8.09 6.75 -11.31
CA LEU A 224 -8.66 7.98 -11.87
C LEU A 224 -8.40 8.11 -13.38
N LEU A 225 -7.22 7.68 -13.84
CA LEU A 225 -6.86 7.74 -15.27
C LEU A 225 -7.56 6.65 -16.09
N TYR A 226 -7.73 5.46 -15.51
CA TYR A 226 -8.10 4.28 -16.30
C TYR A 226 -9.51 3.75 -16.06
N VAL A 227 -10.25 4.26 -15.07
CA VAL A 227 -11.60 3.78 -14.72
C VAL A 227 -12.62 4.91 -14.89
N ASN A 228 -13.51 4.77 -15.87
CA ASN A 228 -14.50 5.80 -16.19
C ASN A 228 -15.92 5.45 -15.72
N THR A 229 -16.23 4.15 -15.58
CA THR A 229 -17.57 3.69 -15.19
C THR A 229 -17.75 3.75 -13.67
N PRO A 230 -18.73 4.51 -13.11
CA PRO A 230 -18.91 4.65 -11.67
C PRO A 230 -19.06 3.33 -10.92
N ALA A 231 -19.73 2.33 -11.50
CA ALA A 231 -19.89 1.01 -10.89
C ALA A 231 -18.58 0.24 -10.67
N LYS A 232 -17.48 0.68 -11.30
CA LYS A 232 -16.14 0.10 -11.19
C LYS A 232 -15.20 0.92 -10.30
N TYR A 233 -15.63 2.05 -9.75
CA TYR A 233 -14.76 2.91 -8.95
C TYR A 233 -14.20 2.17 -7.73
N PRO A 234 -12.88 2.18 -7.54
CA PRO A 234 -12.27 1.75 -6.29
C PRO A 234 -12.55 2.71 -5.14
N LEU A 235 -12.25 2.25 -3.95
CA LEU A 235 -12.58 2.96 -2.71
C LEU A 235 -12.00 4.38 -2.65
N ALA A 236 -10.75 4.59 -3.10
CA ALA A 236 -10.12 5.91 -3.12
C ALA A 236 -10.90 6.92 -3.99
N ILE A 237 -11.36 6.50 -5.18
CA ILE A 237 -12.20 7.34 -6.04
C ILE A 237 -13.58 7.53 -5.41
N PHE A 238 -14.18 6.47 -4.86
CA PHE A 238 -15.49 6.53 -4.22
C PHE A 238 -15.51 7.54 -3.07
N VAL A 239 -14.49 7.53 -2.20
CA VAL A 239 -14.34 8.52 -1.12
C VAL A 239 -14.24 9.94 -1.70
N LYS A 240 -13.42 10.14 -2.75
CA LYS A 240 -13.28 11.44 -3.40
C LYS A 240 -14.57 11.93 -4.03
N MET A 241 -15.31 11.07 -4.73
CA MET A 241 -16.61 11.41 -5.32
C MET A 241 -17.66 11.76 -4.26
N SER A 242 -17.53 11.18 -3.06
CA SER A 242 -18.41 11.51 -1.93
C SER A 242 -18.17 12.91 -1.34
N MET A 243 -17.11 13.60 -1.79
CA MET A 243 -16.79 14.99 -1.45
C MET A 243 -17.45 16.01 -2.41
N ASP A 244 -18.33 15.57 -3.32
CA ASP A 244 -18.93 16.45 -4.32
C ASP A 244 -19.80 17.53 -3.67
N ALA A 245 -19.55 18.77 -4.09
CA ALA A 245 -20.09 19.98 -3.48
C ALA A 245 -21.59 20.20 -3.72
N ASP A 246 -22.16 19.56 -4.74
CA ASP A 246 -23.55 19.80 -5.16
C ASP A 246 -24.61 19.35 -4.13
N ALA A 247 -24.24 18.42 -3.25
CA ALA A 247 -25.10 17.92 -2.16
C ALA A 247 -24.82 18.59 -0.80
N GLY A 248 -23.90 19.58 -0.74
CA GLY A 248 -23.35 20.10 0.51
C GLY A 248 -22.33 19.12 1.12
N PHE A 249 -21.22 19.63 1.60
CA PHE A 249 -20.18 18.79 2.22
C PHE A 249 -20.71 18.11 3.48
N GLN A 250 -20.91 16.79 3.41
CA GLN A 250 -21.24 15.95 4.56
C GLN A 250 -19.94 15.40 5.16
N TRP A 251 -19.26 16.20 5.97
CA TRP A 251 -17.97 15.86 6.57
C TRP A 251 -18.03 14.61 7.44
N ASN A 252 -19.10 14.42 8.21
CA ASN A 252 -19.31 13.21 9.00
C ASN A 252 -19.34 11.95 8.13
N ARG A 253 -19.97 12.01 6.95
CA ARG A 253 -19.95 10.92 5.95
C ARG A 253 -18.55 10.67 5.41
N ILE A 254 -17.81 11.73 5.05
CA ILE A 254 -16.45 11.64 4.50
C ILE A 254 -15.52 11.02 5.53
N LEU A 255 -15.58 11.47 6.79
CA LEU A 255 -14.77 10.92 7.87
C LEU A 255 -15.11 9.45 8.16
N ALA A 256 -16.39 9.09 8.14
CA ALA A 256 -16.82 7.68 8.30
C ALA A 256 -16.30 6.80 7.15
N LEU A 257 -16.38 7.25 5.89
CA LEU A 257 -15.83 6.55 4.73
C LEU A 257 -14.31 6.43 4.82
N SER A 258 -13.62 7.49 5.23
CA SER A 258 -12.16 7.47 5.41
C SER A 258 -11.75 6.48 6.50
N LEU A 259 -12.48 6.42 7.61
CA LEU A 259 -12.22 5.45 8.67
C LEU A 259 -12.45 4.01 8.20
N ILE A 260 -13.54 3.75 7.47
CA ILE A 260 -13.83 2.44 6.88
C ILE A 260 -12.72 2.02 5.90
N SER A 261 -12.19 2.97 5.12
CA SER A 261 -11.14 2.68 4.12
C SER A 261 -9.78 2.32 4.72
N ILE A 262 -9.50 2.74 5.95
CA ILE A 262 -8.25 2.39 6.65
C ILE A 262 -8.29 0.97 7.21
N ILE A 263 -9.46 0.45 7.58
CA ILE A 263 -9.61 -0.85 8.26
C ILE A 263 -8.93 -2.00 7.53
N PRO A 264 -9.11 -2.22 6.22
CA PRO A 264 -8.45 -3.32 5.52
C PRO A 264 -6.92 -3.23 5.57
N SER A 265 -6.37 -2.01 5.41
CA SER A 265 -4.93 -1.79 5.47
C SER A 265 -4.36 -2.09 6.87
N LEU A 266 -5.09 -1.74 7.93
CA LEU A 266 -4.70 -2.09 9.30
C LEU A 266 -4.74 -3.60 9.52
N ILE A 267 -5.79 -4.28 9.05
CA ILE A 267 -5.91 -5.74 9.19
C ILE A 267 -4.72 -6.43 8.51
N VAL A 268 -4.42 -6.08 7.26
CA VAL A 268 -3.31 -6.67 6.51
C VAL A 268 -1.98 -6.36 7.18
N PHE A 269 -1.78 -5.15 7.69
CA PHE A 269 -0.56 -4.77 8.42
C PHE A 269 -0.35 -5.63 9.66
N PHE A 270 -1.36 -5.78 10.52
CA PHE A 270 -1.25 -6.60 11.74
C PHE A 270 -1.14 -8.10 11.45
N MET A 271 -1.69 -8.59 10.34
CA MET A 271 -1.54 -10.00 9.95
C MET A 271 -0.15 -10.31 9.36
N ALA A 272 0.52 -9.31 8.79
CA ALA A 272 1.84 -9.47 8.16
C ALA A 272 3.01 -9.21 9.12
N GLN A 273 2.77 -8.63 10.30
CA GLN A 273 3.78 -8.34 11.33
C GLN A 273 4.08 -9.59 12.16
#